data_c350ea25fe7de5f6e159b7984db8202f
#
_entry.id   c350ea25fe7de5f6e159b7984db8202f
#
_cell.length_a   1.000
_cell.length_b   1.000
_cell.length_c   1.000
_cell.angle_alpha   90.00
_cell.angle_beta   90.00
_cell.angle_gamma   90.00
#
_symmetry.space_group_name_H-M   'P 1'
#
loop_
_entity.id
_entity.type
_entity.pdbx_description
1 polymer ?
#
loop_
_entity_poly.entity_id
_entity_poly.type
_entity_poly.pdbx_seq_one_letter_code
_entity_poly.pdbx_strand_id
1 'polypeptide(L)'
;MTALRRTWRLFRMFVVLMLGILIALLMLPMRRSQKVSEHFFMAVASWWHRRMLGAMGIAVRVEGEITPQAGIWISNHISWLDILVIGSQAPVHFVSKSEVRRWPIIGFLAAQTGTIFLQRGANQTGQIVSAMQEKLKDGYAVLFFPEGTTGHGHYVRRFHSRLFDAAIDLHAPIVPLALRYEHDPQPHPVVPYINQQSLLHNLWGVLALPRLQITLIARPALSAEGAERRRLSEQSREVIREALELPAPALPPAEVRAKRREKKKA
;
A
#
# COMPACT_ATOMS: atom_id res chain seq x y z
N MET A 1 -8.48 -4.96 31.49
CA MET A 1 -7.23 -4.91 30.71
C MET A 1 -7.41 -4.33 29.29
N THR A 2 -8.43 -4.70 28.54
CA THR A 2 -8.63 -4.21 27.15
C THR A 2 -8.89 -2.70 27.07
N ALA A 3 -9.70 -2.13 27.98
CA ALA A 3 -9.96 -0.68 28.02
C ALA A 3 -8.69 0.13 28.27
N LEU A 4 -7.92 -0.24 29.29
CA LEU A 4 -6.65 0.45 29.62
C LEU A 4 -5.67 0.41 28.44
N ARG A 5 -5.55 -0.74 27.76
CA ARG A 5 -4.70 -0.90 26.58
C ARG A 5 -5.15 0.02 25.43
N ARG A 6 -6.46 0.08 25.14
CA ARG A 6 -7.01 0.99 24.11
C ARG A 6 -6.72 2.45 24.43
N THR A 7 -7.04 2.88 25.66
CA THR A 7 -6.82 4.27 26.09
C THR A 7 -5.35 4.64 25.99
N TRP A 8 -4.44 3.77 26.46
CA TRP A 8 -2.99 4.00 26.38
C TRP A 8 -2.49 4.09 24.94
N ARG A 9 -2.93 3.19 24.05
CA ARG A 9 -2.55 3.21 22.64
C ARG A 9 -3.13 4.43 21.92
N LEU A 10 -4.38 4.80 22.19
CA LEU A 10 -4.97 6.04 21.65
C LEU A 10 -4.20 7.28 22.08
N PHE A 11 -3.82 7.38 23.34
CA PHE A 11 -2.99 8.48 23.82
C PHE A 11 -1.65 8.55 23.08
N ARG A 12 -0.96 7.42 22.96
CA ARG A 12 0.31 7.36 22.21
C ARG A 12 0.14 7.73 20.73
N MET A 13 -0.90 7.23 20.10
CA MET A 13 -1.22 7.58 18.71
C MET A 13 -1.50 9.07 18.56
N PHE A 14 -2.27 9.65 19.49
CA PHE A 14 -2.55 11.08 19.49
C PHE A 14 -1.25 11.89 19.57
N VAL A 15 -0.36 11.55 20.49
CA VAL A 15 0.96 12.21 20.61
C VAL A 15 1.76 12.10 19.32
N VAL A 16 1.85 10.91 18.71
CA VAL A 16 2.58 10.69 17.45
C VAL A 16 1.91 11.44 16.29
N LEU A 17 0.58 11.52 16.28
CA LEU A 17 -0.16 12.25 15.26
C LEU A 17 0.10 13.76 15.35
N MET A 18 0.04 14.33 16.57
CA MET A 18 0.34 15.75 16.80
C MET A 18 1.79 16.08 16.43
N LEU A 19 2.72 15.20 16.78
CA LEU A 19 4.12 15.35 16.37
C LEU A 19 4.27 15.33 14.84
N GLY A 20 3.57 14.43 14.15
CA GLY A 20 3.56 14.38 12.68
C GLY A 20 3.02 15.65 12.04
N ILE A 21 1.93 16.20 12.57
CA ILE A 21 1.37 17.48 12.11
C ILE A 21 2.37 18.61 12.34
N LEU A 22 2.95 18.69 13.53
CA LEU A 22 3.94 19.73 13.86
C LEU A 22 5.16 19.65 12.92
N ILE A 23 5.71 18.47 12.72
CA ILE A 23 6.83 18.25 11.78
C ILE A 23 6.42 18.67 10.36
N ALA A 24 5.25 18.24 9.88
CA ALA A 24 4.78 18.61 8.55
C ALA A 24 4.63 20.11 8.37
N LEU A 25 4.11 20.82 9.38
CA LEU A 25 3.98 22.28 9.36
C LEU A 25 5.35 22.99 9.36
N LEU A 26 6.30 22.53 10.18
CA LEU A 26 7.66 23.09 10.23
C LEU A 26 8.43 22.83 8.92
N MET A 27 8.12 21.75 8.22
CA MET A 27 8.76 21.39 6.96
C MET A 27 8.16 22.12 5.74
N LEU A 28 6.95 22.72 5.84
CA LEU A 28 6.32 23.42 4.73
C LEU A 28 7.20 24.51 4.08
N PRO A 29 7.80 25.47 4.84
CA PRO A 29 8.66 26.49 4.24
C PRO A 29 9.93 25.90 3.63
N MET A 30 10.49 24.85 4.23
CA MET A 30 11.69 24.17 3.72
C MET A 30 11.40 23.49 2.36
N ARG A 31 10.24 22.88 2.22
CA ARG A 31 9.78 22.26 0.97
C ARG A 31 9.56 23.29 -0.14
N ARG A 32 8.96 24.45 0.21
CA ARG A 32 8.77 25.54 -0.73
C ARG A 32 10.08 26.18 -1.23
N SER A 33 11.08 26.21 -0.36
CA SER A 33 12.41 26.78 -0.71
C SER A 33 13.29 25.83 -1.53
N GLN A 34 12.90 24.58 -1.73
CA GLN A 34 13.66 23.50 -2.40
C GLN A 34 15.08 23.27 -1.83
N LYS A 35 15.35 23.79 -0.64
CA LYS A 35 16.66 23.67 0.03
C LYS A 35 16.92 22.29 0.65
N VAL A 36 15.86 21.48 0.79
CA VAL A 36 15.94 20.15 1.42
C VAL A 36 15.47 19.10 0.42
N SER A 37 16.22 18.03 0.31
CA SER A 37 15.92 16.94 -0.62
C SER A 37 14.60 16.25 -0.26
N GLU A 38 13.86 15.79 -1.26
CA GLU A 38 12.64 15.00 -1.06
C GLU A 38 12.94 13.69 -0.31
N HIS A 39 14.14 13.11 -0.48
CA HIS A 39 14.59 11.94 0.29
C HIS A 39 14.56 12.18 1.79
N PHE A 40 14.93 13.36 2.26
CA PHE A 40 14.84 13.69 3.69
C PHE A 40 13.40 13.69 4.18
N PHE A 41 12.48 14.31 3.43
CA PHE A 41 11.05 14.30 3.80
C PHE A 41 10.47 12.89 3.84
N MET A 42 10.86 12.05 2.88
CA MET A 42 10.44 10.65 2.82
C MET A 42 11.01 9.83 3.99
N ALA A 43 12.27 10.06 4.37
CA ALA A 43 12.90 9.40 5.52
C ALA A 43 12.19 9.78 6.83
N VAL A 44 11.82 11.05 7.00
CA VAL A 44 11.03 11.53 8.14
C VAL A 44 9.65 10.86 8.16
N ALA A 45 8.99 10.74 7.01
CA ALA A 45 7.72 10.03 6.90
C ALA A 45 7.84 8.55 7.31
N SER A 46 8.89 7.86 6.85
CA SER A 46 9.15 6.46 7.22
C SER A 46 9.42 6.30 8.72
N TRP A 47 10.17 7.22 9.31
CA TRP A 47 10.36 7.27 10.76
C TRP A 47 9.02 7.46 11.49
N TRP A 48 8.15 8.37 11.01
CA TRP A 48 6.85 8.61 11.61
C TRP A 48 5.92 7.38 11.49
N HIS A 49 5.90 6.69 10.36
CA HIS A 49 5.16 5.43 10.19
C HIS A 49 5.61 4.38 11.22
N ARG A 50 6.92 4.21 11.45
CA ARG A 50 7.44 3.31 12.49
C ARG A 50 6.94 3.69 13.87
N ARG A 51 6.96 4.99 14.20
CA ARG A 51 6.47 5.49 15.50
C ARG A 51 4.98 5.26 15.67
N MET A 52 4.20 5.43 14.61
CA MET A 52 2.75 5.20 14.62
C MET A 52 2.44 3.71 14.85
N LEU A 53 3.07 2.79 14.15
CA LEU A 53 2.92 1.34 14.39
C LEU A 53 3.30 0.96 15.82
N GLY A 54 4.42 1.48 16.32
CA GLY A 54 4.84 1.27 17.71
C GLY A 54 3.85 1.83 18.73
N ALA A 55 3.22 3.00 18.46
CA ALA A 55 2.19 3.58 19.31
C ALA A 55 0.94 2.69 19.37
N MET A 56 0.60 2.02 18.27
CA MET A 56 -0.51 1.07 18.17
C MET A 56 -0.18 -0.31 18.80
N GLY A 57 1.10 -0.58 19.11
CA GLY A 57 1.54 -1.89 19.61
C GLY A 57 1.58 -2.94 18.51
N ILE A 58 1.89 -2.53 17.28
CA ILE A 58 2.02 -3.40 16.10
C ILE A 58 3.50 -3.70 15.86
N ALA A 59 3.83 -4.98 15.72
CA ALA A 59 5.16 -5.45 15.35
C ALA A 59 5.20 -5.80 13.87
N VAL A 60 6.26 -5.37 13.18
CA VAL A 60 6.51 -5.72 11.78
C VAL A 60 7.74 -6.60 11.70
N ARG A 61 7.60 -7.76 11.05
CA ARG A 61 8.69 -8.64 10.65
C ARG A 61 8.90 -8.49 9.16
N VAL A 62 10.13 -8.45 8.71
CA VAL A 62 10.48 -8.44 7.29
C VAL A 62 11.11 -9.77 6.92
N GLU A 63 10.63 -10.37 5.83
CA GLU A 63 11.19 -11.56 5.20
C GLU A 63 11.67 -11.19 3.80
N GLY A 64 12.90 -11.59 3.48
CA GLY A 64 13.58 -11.14 2.26
C GLY A 64 14.25 -9.77 2.44
N GLU A 65 14.79 -9.24 1.38
CA GLU A 65 15.53 -7.98 1.37
C GLU A 65 14.69 -6.86 0.73
N ILE A 66 14.52 -5.77 1.47
CA ILE A 66 13.92 -4.54 0.95
C ILE A 66 15.06 -3.58 0.60
N THR A 67 15.45 -3.60 -0.66
CA THR A 67 16.43 -2.64 -1.18
C THR A 67 15.70 -1.38 -1.61
N PRO A 68 15.93 -0.22 -0.99
CA PRO A 68 15.38 1.06 -1.44
C PRO A 68 15.94 1.39 -2.83
N GLN A 69 15.17 1.10 -3.87
CA GLN A 69 15.54 1.38 -5.26
C GLN A 69 14.36 2.02 -5.97
N ALA A 70 14.65 2.84 -6.96
CA ALA A 70 13.63 3.33 -7.87
C ALA A 70 12.93 2.16 -8.55
N GLY A 71 11.62 2.21 -8.59
CA GLY A 71 10.82 1.13 -9.17
C GLY A 71 9.36 1.24 -8.78
N ILE A 72 8.55 0.44 -9.44
CA ILE A 72 7.15 0.28 -9.09
C ILE A 72 7.01 -0.81 -8.04
N TRP A 73 6.60 -0.43 -6.87
CA TRP A 73 6.34 -1.35 -5.76
C TRP A 73 4.85 -1.69 -5.74
N ILE A 74 4.55 -2.94 -5.57
CA ILE A 74 3.18 -3.44 -5.54
C ILE A 74 2.97 -4.38 -4.35
N SER A 75 1.75 -4.39 -3.81
CA SER A 75 1.39 -5.31 -2.72
C SER A 75 -0.07 -5.73 -2.81
N ASN A 76 -0.42 -6.86 -2.16
CA ASN A 76 -1.81 -7.14 -1.80
C ASN A 76 -2.33 -6.09 -0.81
N HIS A 77 -3.64 -5.94 -0.73
CA HIS A 77 -4.27 -4.88 0.07
C HIS A 77 -5.35 -5.42 0.99
N ILE A 78 -5.11 -5.37 2.30
CA ILE A 78 -5.99 -5.93 3.33
C ILE A 78 -6.55 -4.81 4.22
N SER A 79 -5.72 -3.81 4.55
CA SER A 79 -6.05 -2.80 5.53
C SER A 79 -5.41 -1.44 5.20
N TRP A 80 -5.93 -0.38 5.80
CA TRP A 80 -5.24 0.91 5.83
C TRP A 80 -3.88 0.86 6.53
N LEU A 81 -3.64 -0.16 7.37
CA LEU A 81 -2.36 -0.41 8.02
C LEU A 81 -1.24 -0.75 7.02
N ASP A 82 -1.58 -1.28 5.85
CA ASP A 82 -0.61 -1.65 4.81
C ASP A 82 0.29 -0.46 4.43
N ILE A 83 -0.29 0.75 4.40
CA ILE A 83 0.43 2.00 4.12
C ILE A 83 1.47 2.27 5.20
N LEU A 84 1.09 2.14 6.47
CA LEU A 84 2.00 2.36 7.60
C LEU A 84 3.10 1.31 7.63
N VAL A 85 2.76 0.04 7.35
CA VAL A 85 3.71 -1.08 7.36
C VAL A 85 4.76 -0.88 6.28
N ILE A 86 4.37 -0.72 5.02
CA ILE A 86 5.33 -0.57 3.91
C ILE A 86 6.10 0.74 4.05
N GLY A 87 5.41 1.86 4.34
CA GLY A 87 6.03 3.15 4.54
C GLY A 87 7.00 3.21 5.73
N SER A 88 6.87 2.30 6.71
CA SER A 88 7.83 2.19 7.81
C SER A 88 9.15 1.53 7.42
N GLN A 89 9.17 0.75 6.34
CA GLN A 89 10.34 -0.01 5.93
C GLN A 89 11.19 0.73 4.89
N ALA A 90 10.55 1.54 4.05
CA ALA A 90 11.27 2.29 3.02
C ALA A 90 10.54 3.60 2.66
N PRO A 91 11.29 4.61 2.19
CA PRO A 91 10.72 5.83 1.63
C PRO A 91 10.10 5.53 0.27
N VAL A 92 8.75 5.53 0.19
CA VAL A 92 7.99 5.28 -1.04
C VAL A 92 6.87 6.30 -1.23
N HIS A 93 6.61 6.72 -2.47
CA HIS A 93 5.43 7.51 -2.82
C HIS A 93 4.24 6.59 -3.02
N PHE A 94 3.15 6.84 -2.33
CA PHE A 94 1.93 6.05 -2.47
C PHE A 94 1.02 6.59 -3.57
N VAL A 95 0.37 5.70 -4.30
CA VAL A 95 -0.79 6.04 -5.13
C VAL A 95 -2.05 5.76 -4.32
N SER A 96 -2.87 6.77 -4.09
CA SER A 96 -4.07 6.70 -3.25
C SER A 96 -5.29 7.28 -3.97
N LYS A 97 -6.48 6.92 -3.51
CA LYS A 97 -7.73 7.50 -4.03
C LYS A 97 -7.85 8.96 -3.63
N SER A 98 -8.41 9.79 -4.51
CA SER A 98 -8.60 11.24 -4.25
C SER A 98 -9.48 11.54 -3.04
N GLU A 99 -10.38 10.63 -2.67
CA GLU A 99 -11.22 10.76 -1.50
C GLU A 99 -10.40 10.87 -0.21
N VAL A 100 -9.25 10.17 -0.15
CA VAL A 100 -8.33 10.23 1.01
C VAL A 100 -7.75 11.64 1.19
N ARG A 101 -7.54 12.38 0.10
CA ARG A 101 -7.06 13.78 0.16
C ARG A 101 -8.00 14.70 0.94
N ARG A 102 -9.31 14.37 0.96
CA ARG A 102 -10.33 15.15 1.65
C ARG A 102 -10.42 14.87 3.15
N TRP A 103 -9.74 13.84 3.64
CA TRP A 103 -9.69 13.54 5.06
C TRP A 103 -8.82 14.59 5.77
N PRO A 104 -9.33 15.31 6.78
CA PRO A 104 -8.68 16.53 7.25
C PRO A 104 -7.21 16.38 7.62
N ILE A 105 -6.87 15.41 8.46
CA ILE A 105 -5.51 15.21 8.96
C ILE A 105 -4.74 14.26 8.04
N ILE A 106 -5.32 13.11 7.72
CA ILE A 106 -4.65 12.06 6.93
C ILE A 106 -4.37 12.56 5.52
N GLY A 107 -5.32 13.26 4.89
CA GLY A 107 -5.13 13.83 3.55
C GLY A 107 -4.05 14.90 3.51
N PHE A 108 -3.96 15.74 4.56
CA PHE A 108 -2.87 16.69 4.69
C PHE A 108 -1.51 16.00 4.81
N LEU A 109 -1.36 15.04 5.73
CA LEU A 109 -0.11 14.32 5.92
C LEU A 109 0.29 13.54 4.67
N ALA A 110 -0.65 12.83 4.02
CA ALA A 110 -0.40 12.12 2.77
C ALA A 110 0.05 13.06 1.65
N ALA A 111 -0.54 14.26 1.53
CA ALA A 111 -0.09 15.25 0.57
C ALA A 111 1.33 15.74 0.84
N GLN A 112 1.72 15.88 2.11
CA GLN A 112 3.09 16.26 2.49
C GLN A 112 4.13 15.19 2.15
N THR A 113 3.76 13.92 2.05
CA THR A 113 4.66 12.82 1.64
C THR A 113 4.68 12.57 0.13
N GLY A 114 4.11 13.47 -0.67
CA GLY A 114 4.11 13.34 -2.13
C GLY A 114 3.22 12.21 -2.65
N THR A 115 2.15 11.86 -1.93
CA THR A 115 1.16 10.88 -2.39
C THR A 115 0.52 11.33 -3.70
N ILE A 116 0.49 10.44 -4.69
CA ILE A 116 -0.17 10.63 -5.98
C ILE A 116 -1.65 10.29 -5.80
N PHE A 117 -2.53 11.28 -5.96
CA PHE A 117 -3.96 11.08 -5.75
C PHE A 117 -4.70 10.78 -7.05
N LEU A 118 -5.32 9.62 -7.07
CA LEU A 118 -6.05 9.06 -8.20
C LEU A 118 -7.50 9.54 -8.18
N GLN A 119 -7.91 10.34 -9.16
CA GLN A 119 -9.33 10.64 -9.36
C GLN A 119 -9.95 9.57 -10.28
N ARG A 120 -11.17 9.14 -9.96
CA ARG A 120 -11.91 8.20 -10.81
C ARG A 120 -12.45 8.92 -12.04
N GLY A 121 -12.09 8.45 -13.25
CA GLY A 121 -12.58 8.99 -14.51
C GLY A 121 -11.79 8.45 -15.70
N ALA A 122 -12.41 8.37 -16.88
CA ALA A 122 -11.86 7.67 -18.04
C ALA A 122 -10.54 8.26 -18.58
N ASN A 123 -10.26 9.57 -18.34
CA ASN A 123 -9.10 10.26 -18.93
C ASN A 123 -7.93 10.50 -17.97
N GLN A 124 -7.99 10.01 -16.72
CA GLN A 124 -6.98 10.38 -15.71
C GLN A 124 -5.90 9.32 -15.49
N THR A 125 -6.07 8.11 -16.04
CA THR A 125 -5.04 7.06 -15.88
C THR A 125 -3.70 7.49 -16.49
N GLY A 126 -3.71 8.17 -17.65
CA GLY A 126 -2.49 8.69 -18.27
C GLY A 126 -1.76 9.72 -17.39
N GLN A 127 -2.50 10.65 -16.77
CA GLN A 127 -1.92 11.64 -15.86
C GLN A 127 -1.26 11.01 -14.65
N ILE A 128 -1.87 9.92 -14.12
CA ILE A 128 -1.32 9.19 -12.98
C ILE A 128 -0.06 8.44 -13.39
N VAL A 129 -0.09 7.77 -14.55
CA VAL A 129 1.09 7.11 -15.11
C VAL A 129 2.22 8.12 -15.28
N SER A 130 1.95 9.30 -15.85
CA SER A 130 2.94 10.36 -15.99
C SER A 130 3.50 10.83 -14.64
N ALA A 131 2.64 11.05 -13.64
CA ALA A 131 3.08 11.45 -12.30
C ALA A 131 3.93 10.36 -11.61
N MET A 132 3.60 9.08 -11.83
CA MET A 132 4.42 7.97 -11.36
C MET A 132 5.79 7.96 -12.06
N GLN A 133 5.81 8.18 -13.38
CA GLN A 133 7.03 8.22 -14.18
C GLN A 133 7.96 9.38 -13.78
N GLU A 134 7.41 10.54 -13.43
CA GLU A 134 8.19 11.65 -12.88
C GLU A 134 8.94 11.22 -11.62
N LYS A 135 8.24 10.61 -10.67
CA LYS A 135 8.87 10.11 -9.44
C LYS A 135 9.93 9.03 -9.69
N LEU A 136 9.67 8.12 -10.64
CA LEU A 136 10.65 7.11 -11.03
C LEU A 136 11.92 7.71 -11.64
N LYS A 137 11.78 8.73 -12.52
CA LYS A 137 12.91 9.46 -13.13
C LYS A 137 13.73 10.21 -12.09
N ASP A 138 13.08 10.71 -11.04
CA ASP A 138 13.73 11.38 -9.91
C ASP A 138 14.42 10.37 -8.96
N GLY A 139 14.38 9.08 -9.26
CA GLY A 139 15.02 8.03 -8.46
C GLY A 139 14.20 7.51 -7.29
N TYR A 140 12.89 7.80 -7.22
CA TYR A 140 12.01 7.36 -6.14
C TYR A 140 11.27 6.07 -6.46
N ALA A 141 10.95 5.32 -5.41
CA ALA A 141 9.98 4.23 -5.49
C ALA A 141 8.55 4.76 -5.46
N VAL A 142 7.66 4.16 -6.25
CA VAL A 142 6.23 4.45 -6.26
C VAL A 142 5.46 3.18 -5.97
N LEU A 143 4.62 3.19 -4.93
CA LEU A 143 3.83 2.05 -4.52
C LEU A 143 2.34 2.24 -4.82
N PHE A 144 1.74 1.22 -5.39
CA PHE A 144 0.29 1.12 -5.48
C PHE A 144 -0.21 -0.29 -5.15
N PHE A 145 -1.50 -0.38 -4.80
CA PHE A 145 -2.19 -1.64 -4.55
C PHE A 145 -3.01 -2.01 -5.79
N PRO A 146 -2.53 -2.94 -6.63
CA PRO A 146 -3.18 -3.22 -7.92
C PRO A 146 -4.54 -3.91 -7.81
N GLU A 147 -4.94 -4.39 -6.63
CA GLU A 147 -6.29 -4.87 -6.34
C GLU A 147 -7.36 -3.75 -6.39
N GLY A 148 -6.94 -2.47 -6.24
CA GLY A 148 -7.80 -1.29 -6.28
C GLY A 148 -8.75 -1.14 -5.08
N THR A 149 -8.80 -2.11 -4.19
CA THR A 149 -9.58 -2.10 -2.94
C THR A 149 -9.01 -3.12 -1.97
N THR A 150 -9.29 -2.94 -0.69
CA THR A 150 -8.94 -3.89 0.36
C THR A 150 -9.76 -5.18 0.26
N GLY A 151 -9.15 -6.30 0.63
CA GLY A 151 -9.73 -7.63 0.64
C GLY A 151 -9.68 -8.29 2.01
N HIS A 152 -10.30 -9.48 2.13
CA HIS A 152 -10.29 -10.27 3.37
C HIS A 152 -8.93 -10.95 3.65
N GLY A 153 -8.07 -11.14 2.64
CA GLY A 153 -6.82 -11.86 2.77
C GLY A 153 -6.88 -13.36 2.48
N HIS A 154 -8.06 -13.94 2.18
CA HIS A 154 -8.19 -15.35 1.77
C HIS A 154 -7.60 -15.64 0.39
N TYR A 155 -7.49 -14.64 -0.45
CA TYR A 155 -6.94 -14.73 -1.80
C TYR A 155 -6.47 -13.35 -2.27
N VAL A 156 -5.55 -13.33 -3.23
CA VAL A 156 -5.13 -12.11 -3.92
C VAL A 156 -6.10 -11.86 -5.08
N ARG A 157 -6.77 -10.71 -5.07
CA ARG A 157 -7.70 -10.32 -6.14
C ARG A 157 -6.97 -10.15 -7.47
N ARG A 158 -7.74 -10.10 -8.55
CA ARG A 158 -7.19 -9.77 -9.87
C ARG A 158 -6.58 -8.37 -9.85
N PHE A 159 -5.39 -8.24 -10.41
CA PHE A 159 -4.69 -6.97 -10.52
C PHE A 159 -5.20 -6.13 -11.69
N HIS A 160 -5.40 -4.85 -11.45
CA HIS A 160 -5.64 -3.84 -12.47
C HIS A 160 -4.33 -3.48 -13.14
N SER A 161 -4.19 -3.82 -14.44
CA SER A 161 -2.90 -3.73 -15.13
C SER A 161 -2.51 -2.33 -15.62
N ARG A 162 -3.43 -1.35 -15.66
CA ARG A 162 -3.19 -0.04 -16.30
C ARG A 162 -2.03 0.75 -15.72
N LEU A 163 -1.79 0.69 -14.40
CA LEU A 163 -0.70 1.44 -13.76
C LEU A 163 0.68 0.79 -13.97
N PHE A 164 0.71 -0.44 -14.47
CA PHE A 164 1.96 -1.10 -14.84
C PHE A 164 2.65 -0.44 -16.05
N ASP A 165 1.90 0.34 -16.86
CA ASP A 165 2.47 1.10 -17.97
C ASP A 165 3.57 2.05 -17.48
N ALA A 166 3.46 2.59 -16.25
CA ALA A 166 4.50 3.44 -15.68
C ALA A 166 5.87 2.75 -15.58
N ALA A 167 5.89 1.45 -15.30
CA ALA A 167 7.13 0.67 -15.25
C ALA A 167 7.60 0.26 -16.65
N ILE A 168 6.68 -0.17 -17.52
CA ILE A 168 7.00 -0.68 -18.86
C ILE A 168 7.67 0.41 -19.70
N ASP A 169 7.10 1.61 -19.73
CA ASP A 169 7.60 2.73 -20.53
C ASP A 169 9.00 3.20 -20.10
N LEU A 170 9.38 2.98 -18.84
CA LEU A 170 10.68 3.38 -18.28
C LEU A 170 11.62 2.20 -18.02
N HIS A 171 11.22 0.97 -18.37
CA HIS A 171 11.94 -0.26 -18.05
C HIS A 171 12.26 -0.38 -16.54
N ALA A 172 11.41 0.25 -15.70
CA ALA A 172 11.61 0.26 -14.26
C ALA A 172 11.21 -1.09 -13.64
N PRO A 173 11.96 -1.61 -12.64
CA PRO A 173 11.64 -2.87 -12.01
C PRO A 173 10.30 -2.83 -11.27
N ILE A 174 9.57 -3.97 -11.27
CA ILE A 174 8.42 -4.19 -10.39
C ILE A 174 8.90 -4.91 -9.15
N VAL A 175 8.67 -4.33 -7.97
CA VAL A 175 9.05 -4.93 -6.67
C VAL A 175 7.80 -5.48 -5.98
N PRO A 176 7.58 -6.80 -6.00
CA PRO A 176 6.43 -7.42 -5.34
C PRO A 176 6.67 -7.53 -3.84
N LEU A 177 5.72 -7.03 -3.07
CA LEU A 177 5.66 -7.16 -1.62
C LEU A 177 4.39 -7.91 -1.23
N ALA A 178 4.47 -8.80 -0.26
CA ALA A 178 3.31 -9.48 0.28
C ALA A 178 3.12 -9.14 1.76
N LEU A 179 1.90 -8.83 2.16
CA LEU A 179 1.53 -8.53 3.54
C LEU A 179 0.71 -9.66 4.12
N ARG A 180 1.20 -10.26 5.20
CA ARG A 180 0.52 -11.28 6.00
C ARG A 180 0.29 -10.77 7.41
N TYR A 181 -0.97 -10.74 7.82
CA TYR A 181 -1.38 -10.41 9.18
C TYR A 181 -1.46 -11.70 9.99
N GLU A 182 -0.50 -11.91 10.89
CA GLU A 182 -0.35 -13.18 11.59
C GLU A 182 -1.57 -13.49 12.48
N HIS A 183 -2.21 -14.60 12.19
CA HIS A 183 -3.35 -15.14 12.93
C HIS A 183 -3.55 -16.62 12.57
N ASP A 184 -4.04 -17.40 13.50
CA ASP A 184 -4.43 -18.79 13.27
C ASP A 184 -5.87 -18.99 13.78
N PRO A 185 -6.82 -19.41 12.94
CA PRO A 185 -6.67 -19.59 11.48
C PRO A 185 -6.57 -18.28 10.71
N GLN A 186 -5.95 -18.35 9.54
CA GLN A 186 -5.94 -17.24 8.59
C GLN A 186 -7.30 -17.12 7.87
N PRO A 187 -7.71 -15.91 7.44
CA PRO A 187 -7.08 -14.60 7.67
C PRO A 187 -7.43 -14.00 9.02
N HIS A 188 -6.74 -12.93 9.40
CA HIS A 188 -7.02 -12.23 10.67
C HIS A 188 -8.44 -11.67 10.69
N PRO A 189 -9.26 -11.97 11.73
CA PRO A 189 -10.70 -11.64 11.72
C PRO A 189 -11.02 -10.15 11.90
N VAL A 190 -10.11 -9.37 12.51
CA VAL A 190 -10.36 -7.97 12.90
C VAL A 190 -9.71 -6.96 11.95
N VAL A 191 -8.56 -7.33 11.37
CA VAL A 191 -7.71 -6.36 10.65
C VAL A 191 -8.26 -5.96 9.28
N PRO A 192 -8.89 -6.85 8.46
CA PRO A 192 -9.35 -6.46 7.14
C PRO A 192 -10.29 -5.25 7.19
N TYR A 193 -9.97 -4.24 6.35
CA TYR A 193 -10.77 -3.03 6.25
C TYR A 193 -11.71 -3.12 5.03
N ILE A 194 -12.89 -3.69 5.24
CA ILE A 194 -13.83 -4.10 4.20
C ILE A 194 -15.26 -3.63 4.51
N ASN A 195 -16.20 -3.86 3.57
CA ASN A 195 -17.65 -3.71 3.77
C ASN A 195 -18.09 -2.31 4.25
N GLN A 196 -17.46 -1.24 3.75
CA GLN A 196 -17.79 0.15 4.09
C GLN A 196 -17.76 0.48 5.60
N GLN A 197 -17.08 -0.34 6.39
CA GLN A 197 -16.93 -0.03 7.83
C GLN A 197 -16.20 1.31 8.01
N SER A 198 -16.53 2.03 9.08
CA SER A 198 -15.82 3.25 9.39
C SER A 198 -14.38 2.97 9.83
N LEU A 199 -13.45 3.86 9.48
CA LEU A 199 -12.06 3.76 9.92
C LEU A 199 -11.95 3.70 11.44
N LEU A 200 -12.75 4.49 12.16
CA LEU A 200 -12.74 4.53 13.61
C LEU A 200 -13.20 3.21 14.23
N HIS A 201 -14.19 2.54 13.61
CA HIS A 201 -14.65 1.23 14.07
C HIS A 201 -13.55 0.17 13.92
N ASN A 202 -12.92 0.11 12.75
CA ASN A 202 -11.81 -0.83 12.52
C ASN A 202 -10.61 -0.53 13.44
N LEU A 203 -10.22 0.74 13.56
CA LEU A 203 -9.17 1.18 14.48
C LEU A 203 -9.46 0.74 15.93
N TRP A 204 -10.71 0.93 16.39
CA TRP A 204 -11.12 0.51 17.75
C TRP A 204 -10.95 -0.99 17.98
N GLY A 205 -11.25 -1.81 16.96
CA GLY A 205 -11.01 -3.24 16.96
C GLY A 205 -9.53 -3.58 17.02
N VAL A 206 -8.72 -2.96 16.15
CA VAL A 206 -7.26 -3.19 16.08
C VAL A 206 -6.57 -2.84 17.39
N LEU A 207 -6.93 -1.71 18.01
CA LEU A 207 -6.33 -1.29 19.28
C LEU A 207 -6.68 -2.21 20.46
N ALA A 208 -7.74 -3.02 20.34
CA ALA A 208 -8.11 -4.03 21.34
C ALA A 208 -7.21 -5.26 21.34
N LEU A 209 -6.59 -5.57 20.21
CA LEU A 209 -5.78 -6.78 20.05
C LEU A 209 -4.63 -6.80 21.07
N PRO A 210 -4.40 -7.92 21.77
CA PRO A 210 -3.28 -8.01 22.71
C PRO A 210 -1.94 -7.78 22.01
N ARG A 211 -1.79 -8.42 20.85
CA ARG A 211 -0.61 -8.34 19.98
C ARG A 211 -1.10 -8.40 18.53
N LEU A 212 -0.52 -7.59 17.69
CA LEU A 212 -0.67 -7.70 16.23
C LEU A 212 0.73 -7.75 15.63
N GLN A 213 1.01 -8.84 14.94
CA GLN A 213 2.24 -9.02 14.18
C GLN A 213 1.89 -9.07 12.69
N ILE A 214 2.69 -8.36 11.91
CA ILE A 214 2.53 -8.29 10.45
C ILE A 214 3.86 -8.70 9.84
N THR A 215 3.82 -9.64 8.90
CA THR A 215 4.98 -10.02 8.12
C THR A 215 4.91 -9.36 6.75
N LEU A 216 5.92 -8.57 6.43
CA LEU A 216 6.15 -7.99 5.11
C LEU A 216 7.17 -8.85 4.39
N ILE A 217 6.75 -9.50 3.31
CA ILE A 217 7.56 -10.43 2.55
C ILE A 217 7.99 -9.75 1.25
N ALA A 218 9.29 -9.48 1.11
CA ALA A 218 9.87 -8.96 -0.11
C ALA A 218 10.23 -10.11 -1.07
N ARG A 219 9.94 -9.92 -2.35
CA ARG A 219 10.30 -10.87 -3.41
C ARG A 219 11.22 -10.21 -4.43
N PRO A 220 12.04 -10.99 -5.15
CA PRO A 220 12.90 -10.45 -6.20
C PRO A 220 12.14 -9.60 -7.18
N ALA A 221 12.75 -8.51 -7.62
CA ALA A 221 12.15 -7.62 -8.60
C ALA A 221 11.95 -8.31 -9.94
N LEU A 222 10.84 -8.00 -10.60
CA LEU A 222 10.51 -8.46 -11.93
C LEU A 222 10.93 -7.39 -12.96
N SER A 223 11.53 -7.82 -14.08
CA SER A 223 11.83 -6.91 -15.19
C SER A 223 10.54 -6.50 -15.91
N ALA A 224 10.42 -5.22 -16.21
CA ALA A 224 9.35 -4.69 -17.06
C ALA A 224 9.80 -4.55 -18.54
N GLU A 225 11.05 -4.82 -18.85
CA GLU A 225 11.60 -4.72 -20.20
C GLU A 225 10.93 -5.71 -21.16
N GLY A 226 10.39 -5.20 -22.26
CA GLY A 226 9.68 -6.01 -23.26
C GLY A 226 8.42 -6.72 -22.75
N ALA A 227 7.96 -6.41 -21.56
CA ALA A 227 6.83 -7.10 -20.95
C ALA A 227 5.47 -6.58 -21.47
N GLU A 228 4.54 -7.50 -21.73
CA GLU A 228 3.14 -7.15 -21.94
C GLU A 228 2.49 -6.84 -20.59
N ARG A 229 1.80 -5.70 -20.49
CA ARG A 229 1.14 -5.18 -19.29
C ARG A 229 0.29 -6.21 -18.53
N ARG A 230 -0.53 -6.98 -19.25
CA ARG A 230 -1.40 -7.99 -18.62
C ARG A 230 -0.60 -9.15 -18.04
N ARG A 231 0.37 -9.63 -18.81
CA ARG A 231 1.26 -10.72 -18.39
C ARG A 231 2.08 -10.31 -17.15
N LEU A 232 2.64 -9.10 -17.16
CA LEU A 232 3.41 -8.58 -16.03
C LEU A 232 2.54 -8.47 -14.77
N SER A 233 1.30 -7.98 -14.90
CA SER A 233 0.39 -7.88 -13.76
C SER A 233 -0.07 -9.25 -13.22
N GLU A 234 -0.26 -10.25 -14.10
CA GLU A 234 -0.61 -11.62 -13.71
C GLU A 234 0.58 -12.32 -13.03
N GLN A 235 1.78 -12.18 -13.58
CA GLN A 235 3.01 -12.69 -12.98
C GLN A 235 3.26 -12.07 -11.60
N SER A 236 3.11 -10.76 -11.49
CA SER A 236 3.25 -10.03 -10.22
C SER A 236 2.27 -10.51 -9.16
N ARG A 237 1.01 -10.75 -9.57
CA ARG A 237 -0.01 -11.30 -8.69
C ARG A 237 0.34 -12.70 -8.19
N GLU A 238 0.85 -13.55 -9.09
CA GLU A 238 1.22 -14.92 -8.77
C GLU A 238 2.38 -14.96 -7.76
N VAL A 239 3.42 -14.15 -7.95
CA VAL A 239 4.54 -14.02 -7.00
C VAL A 239 4.06 -13.63 -5.60
N ILE A 240 3.10 -12.70 -5.49
CA ILE A 240 2.52 -12.31 -4.20
C ILE A 240 1.67 -13.43 -3.61
N ARG A 241 0.87 -14.12 -4.43
CA ARG A 241 0.06 -15.27 -4.00
C ARG A 241 0.91 -16.39 -3.41
N GLU A 242 1.99 -16.74 -4.11
CA GLU A 242 2.95 -17.77 -3.66
C GLU A 242 3.66 -17.35 -2.37
N ALA A 243 4.07 -16.07 -2.25
CA ALA A 243 4.67 -15.55 -1.04
C ALA A 243 3.74 -15.65 0.18
N LEU A 244 2.43 -15.56 -0.03
CA LEU A 244 1.40 -15.72 1.00
C LEU A 244 0.97 -17.17 1.23
N GLU A 245 1.51 -18.11 0.45
CA GLU A 245 1.14 -19.54 0.50
C GLU A 245 -0.38 -19.77 0.28
N LEU A 246 -1.01 -18.85 -0.47
CA LEU A 246 -2.44 -18.94 -0.76
C LEU A 246 -2.69 -19.93 -1.91
N PRO A 247 -3.83 -20.66 -1.87
CA PRO A 247 -4.17 -21.59 -2.94
C PRO A 247 -4.30 -20.86 -4.29
N ALA A 248 -3.99 -21.57 -5.37
CA ALA A 248 -4.28 -21.05 -6.70
C ALA A 248 -5.78 -20.74 -6.81
N PRO A 249 -6.18 -19.63 -7.47
CA PRO A 249 -7.59 -19.32 -7.64
C PRO A 249 -8.27 -20.49 -8.34
N ALA A 250 -9.33 -21.02 -7.74
CA ALA A 250 -10.13 -22.05 -8.38
C ALA A 250 -10.56 -21.55 -9.77
N LEU A 251 -10.28 -22.35 -10.79
CA LEU A 251 -10.74 -22.02 -12.13
C LEU A 251 -12.27 -21.87 -12.07
N PRO A 252 -12.85 -20.78 -12.59
CA PRO A 252 -14.29 -20.64 -12.62
C PRO A 252 -14.90 -21.85 -13.32
N PRO A 253 -16.07 -22.35 -12.89
CA PRO A 253 -16.74 -23.47 -13.51
C PRO A 253 -16.76 -23.36 -15.03
N ALA A 254 -16.68 -24.48 -15.74
CA ALA A 254 -16.59 -24.51 -17.20
C ALA A 254 -17.69 -23.68 -17.88
N GLU A 255 -18.91 -23.69 -17.30
CA GLU A 255 -20.06 -22.90 -17.77
C GLU A 255 -19.83 -21.39 -17.72
N VAL A 256 -19.15 -20.89 -16.67
CA VAL A 256 -18.82 -19.46 -16.55
C VAL A 256 -17.73 -19.06 -17.54
N ARG A 257 -16.83 -20.00 -17.86
CA ARG A 257 -15.81 -19.81 -18.90
C ARG A 257 -16.41 -19.76 -20.29
N ALA A 258 -17.38 -20.62 -20.57
CA ALA A 258 -18.12 -20.66 -21.85
C ALA A 258 -18.88 -19.34 -22.07
N LYS A 259 -19.70 -18.90 -21.12
CA LYS A 259 -20.45 -17.64 -21.20
C LYS A 259 -19.56 -16.38 -21.34
N ARG A 260 -18.34 -16.39 -20.77
CA ARG A 260 -17.37 -15.31 -20.98
C ARG A 260 -16.73 -15.32 -22.37
N ARG A 261 -16.56 -16.50 -22.97
CA ARG A 261 -16.06 -16.63 -24.36
C ARG A 261 -17.09 -16.15 -25.37
N GLU A 262 -18.38 -16.49 -25.17
CA GLU A 262 -19.47 -16.04 -26.01
C GLU A 262 -19.66 -14.52 -25.97
N LYS A 263 -19.66 -13.89 -24.78
CA LYS A 263 -19.71 -12.42 -24.63
C LYS A 263 -18.51 -11.65 -25.20
N LYS A 264 -17.41 -12.32 -25.54
CA LYS A 264 -16.26 -11.69 -26.22
C LYS A 264 -16.30 -11.82 -27.72
N LYS A 265 -17.19 -12.66 -28.24
CA LYS A 265 -17.38 -12.90 -29.69
C LYS A 265 -18.57 -12.12 -30.25
N ALA A 266 -19.46 -11.63 -29.38
CA ALA A 266 -20.56 -10.72 -29.71
C ALA A 266 -20.14 -9.25 -29.42
#